data_bfc2dee2f257e6a239bade34219a8065
#
_entry.id   bfc2dee2f257e6a239bade34219a8065
#
_cell.length_a   1.000
_cell.length_b   1.000
_cell.length_c   1.000
_cell.angle_alpha   90.00
_cell.angle_beta   90.00
_cell.angle_gamma   90.00
#
_symmetry.space_group_name_H-M   'P 1'
#
loop_
_entity.id
_entity.type
_entity.pdbx_description
1 polymer ?
#
loop_
_entity_poly.entity_id
_entity_poly.type
_entity_poly.pdbx_seq_one_letter_code
_entity_poly.pdbx_strand_id
1 'polypeptide(L)'
;FGALGADIASMGINPAGIGLYRRGDVSISTGLFSSKTKAKLGETSNLSSDISATIGSFGIALTIPSVNPDWPFITLGIAHQKQAIFDQVLVLENSQLNSSLLGVFQTLADGTHNADLDDGSAFPYTASLAWYAWLLDPNGSSNTDYITPFNTSESITVNRWIERSGNMGETQYSMGSTYKEWL
;
A
#
# COMPACT_ATOMS: atom_id res chain seq x y z
N PHE A 1 -4.14 4.24 27.32
CA PHE A 1 -4.92 5.29 26.59
C PHE A 1 -6.42 4.97 26.56
N GLY A 2 -6.86 3.71 26.48
CA GLY A 2 -8.29 3.36 26.43
C GLY A 2 -9.13 3.74 27.66
N ALA A 3 -8.52 4.09 28.78
CA ALA A 3 -9.22 4.55 29.99
C ALA A 3 -9.33 6.08 30.10
N LEU A 4 -8.69 6.83 29.19
CA LEU A 4 -8.79 8.29 29.13
C LEU A 4 -10.07 8.66 28.37
N GLY A 5 -10.97 9.39 29.05
CA GLY A 5 -12.13 9.99 28.42
C GLY A 5 -11.87 11.44 28.02
N ALA A 6 -12.82 12.03 27.31
CA ALA A 6 -12.75 13.41 26.80
C ALA A 6 -11.54 13.64 25.87
N ASP A 7 -11.25 12.66 25.03
CA ASP A 7 -10.25 12.76 23.97
C ASP A 7 -10.84 12.23 22.65
N ILE A 8 -10.95 13.13 21.67
CA ILE A 8 -11.50 12.81 20.33
C ILE A 8 -10.66 11.72 19.65
N ALA A 9 -9.34 11.71 19.85
CA ALA A 9 -8.46 10.71 19.23
C ALA A 9 -8.68 9.31 19.81
N SER A 10 -9.22 9.18 21.02
CA SER A 10 -9.53 7.90 21.65
C SER A 10 -10.89 7.31 21.26
N MET A 11 -11.69 8.02 20.49
CA MET A 11 -13.08 7.67 20.18
C MET A 11 -13.23 6.27 19.55
N GLY A 12 -12.26 5.86 18.72
CA GLY A 12 -12.24 4.53 18.10
C GLY A 12 -11.93 3.38 19.05
N ILE A 13 -11.24 3.69 20.15
CA ILE A 13 -10.85 2.68 21.16
C ILE A 13 -11.86 2.66 22.30
N ASN A 14 -12.30 3.84 22.72
CA ASN A 14 -13.24 4.01 23.82
C ASN A 14 -14.35 5.03 23.46
N PRO A 15 -15.37 4.63 22.71
CA PRO A 15 -16.45 5.54 22.33
C PRO A 15 -17.24 6.09 23.52
N ALA A 16 -17.30 5.36 24.65
CA ALA A 16 -17.95 5.83 25.85
C ALA A 16 -17.27 7.06 26.48
N GLY A 17 -15.97 7.21 26.25
CA GLY A 17 -15.19 8.35 26.74
C GLY A 17 -15.68 9.71 26.26
N ILE A 18 -16.46 9.75 25.18
CA ILE A 18 -17.06 11.01 24.68
C ILE A 18 -18.09 11.58 25.66
N GLY A 19 -18.73 10.73 26.48
CA GLY A 19 -19.69 11.17 27.50
C GLY A 19 -19.08 12.04 28.61
N LEU A 20 -17.76 12.07 28.75
CA LEU A 20 -17.04 12.87 29.73
C LEU A 20 -16.83 14.33 29.32
N TYR A 21 -17.10 14.68 28.07
CA TYR A 21 -17.03 16.07 27.62
C TYR A 21 -18.06 16.93 28.33
N ARG A 22 -17.62 18.08 28.80
CA ARG A 22 -18.47 19.11 29.41
C ARG A 22 -18.63 20.35 28.54
N ARG A 23 -17.82 20.43 27.47
CA ARG A 23 -17.79 21.52 26.49
C ARG A 23 -17.52 20.95 25.11
N GLY A 24 -17.86 21.71 24.09
CA GLY A 24 -17.45 21.38 22.72
C GLY A 24 -15.93 21.44 22.57
N ASP A 25 -15.40 20.54 21.75
CA ASP A 25 -13.97 20.45 21.46
C ASP A 25 -13.71 20.20 19.96
N VAL A 26 -12.59 20.72 19.48
CA VAL A 26 -12.12 20.51 18.10
C VAL A 26 -10.66 20.09 18.16
N SER A 27 -10.34 18.98 17.55
CA SER A 27 -9.00 18.43 17.50
C SER A 27 -8.50 18.29 16.07
N ILE A 28 -7.24 18.65 15.85
CA ILE A 28 -6.53 18.36 14.60
C ILE A 28 -5.10 17.91 14.95
N SER A 29 -4.66 16.83 14.31
CA SER A 29 -3.32 16.30 14.44
C SER A 29 -2.64 16.29 13.08
N THR A 30 -1.47 16.90 13.00
CA THR A 30 -0.62 16.90 11.81
C THR A 30 0.66 16.15 12.11
N GLY A 31 1.29 15.59 11.08
CA GLY A 31 2.54 14.86 11.22
C GLY A 31 3.36 14.86 9.95
N LEU A 32 4.60 14.45 10.11
CA LEU A 32 5.51 14.16 9.01
C LEU A 32 5.70 12.65 8.94
N PHE A 33 5.44 12.09 7.77
CA PHE A 33 5.70 10.70 7.48
C PHE A 33 6.99 10.61 6.66
N SER A 34 7.93 9.76 7.10
CA SER A 34 9.16 9.51 6.37
C SER A 34 9.27 8.02 6.09
N SER A 35 9.37 7.68 4.81
CA SER A 35 9.59 6.32 4.32
C SER A 35 11.00 6.21 3.76
N LYS A 36 11.72 5.15 4.14
CA LYS A 36 13.01 4.79 3.56
C LYS A 36 12.94 3.35 3.08
N THR A 37 13.18 3.17 1.79
CA THR A 37 13.15 1.85 1.16
C THR A 37 14.53 1.51 0.63
N LYS A 38 15.07 0.38 1.07
CA LYS A 38 16.31 -0.18 0.53
C LYS A 38 15.96 -1.38 -0.34
N ALA A 39 16.29 -1.29 -1.62
CA ALA A 39 16.14 -2.36 -2.59
C ALA A 39 17.51 -2.94 -2.97
N LYS A 40 17.62 -4.27 -3.02
CA LYS A 40 18.84 -4.95 -3.46
C LYS A 40 18.52 -5.81 -4.68
N LEU A 41 19.37 -5.70 -5.72
CA LEU A 41 19.29 -6.51 -6.91
C LEU A 41 20.72 -6.97 -7.28
N GLY A 42 20.99 -8.26 -7.18
CA GLY A 42 22.35 -8.77 -7.26
C GLY A 42 23.23 -8.14 -6.14
N GLU A 43 24.36 -7.57 -6.51
CA GLU A 43 25.25 -6.87 -5.57
C GLU A 43 24.91 -5.38 -5.40
N THR A 44 24.06 -4.82 -6.27
CA THR A 44 23.68 -3.41 -6.22
C THR A 44 22.57 -3.16 -5.23
N SER A 45 22.69 -2.09 -4.46
CA SER A 45 21.72 -1.70 -3.45
C SER A 45 21.35 -0.22 -3.63
N ASN A 46 20.08 0.04 -3.84
CA ASN A 46 19.53 1.37 -4.02
C ASN A 46 18.70 1.76 -2.79
N LEU A 47 18.88 3.02 -2.37
CA LEU A 47 18.14 3.60 -1.26
C LEU A 47 17.22 4.70 -1.79
N SER A 48 15.94 4.56 -1.55
CA SER A 48 14.94 5.60 -1.83
C SER A 48 14.39 6.14 -0.53
N SER A 49 14.18 7.44 -0.47
CA SER A 49 13.57 8.10 0.69
C SER A 49 12.49 9.06 0.23
N ASP A 50 11.38 9.05 0.94
CA ASP A 50 10.26 9.96 0.74
C ASP A 50 9.84 10.59 2.06
N ILE A 51 9.45 11.87 2.03
CA ILE A 51 8.95 12.60 3.19
C ILE A 51 7.69 13.34 2.76
N SER A 52 6.59 13.06 3.45
CA SER A 52 5.30 13.70 3.20
C SER A 52 4.70 14.30 4.48
N ALA A 53 4.09 15.46 4.34
CA ALA A 53 3.27 16.04 5.41
C ALA A 53 1.86 15.42 5.33
N THR A 54 1.29 15.13 6.48
CA THR A 54 -0.02 14.50 6.56
C THR A 54 -0.86 15.04 7.70
N ILE A 55 -2.18 15.06 7.50
CA ILE A 55 -3.14 15.22 8.59
C ILE A 55 -3.43 13.81 9.11
N GLY A 56 -3.00 13.53 10.33
CA GLY A 56 -3.17 12.22 10.97
C GLY A 56 -4.59 12.01 11.48
N SER A 57 -5.18 13.03 12.09
CA SER A 57 -6.56 12.97 12.56
C SER A 57 -7.18 14.37 12.65
N PHE A 58 -8.49 14.42 12.57
CA PHE A 58 -9.28 15.58 12.93
C PHE A 58 -10.61 15.13 13.52
N GLY A 59 -11.21 15.96 14.37
CA GLY A 59 -12.51 15.64 14.93
C GLY A 59 -13.14 16.81 15.66
N ILE A 60 -14.44 16.65 15.89
CA ILE A 60 -15.29 17.63 16.58
C ILE A 60 -16.16 16.88 17.58
N ALA A 61 -16.22 17.39 18.81
CA ALA A 61 -17.17 16.98 19.83
C ALA A 61 -18.08 18.17 20.16
N LEU A 62 -19.39 17.97 20.09
CA LEU A 62 -20.41 18.95 20.42
C LEU A 62 -21.15 18.50 21.68
N THR A 63 -21.00 19.24 22.76
CA THR A 63 -21.67 18.97 24.04
C THR A 63 -22.86 19.89 24.19
N ILE A 64 -24.02 19.28 24.39
CA ILE A 64 -25.31 19.96 24.56
C ILE A 64 -25.78 19.76 26.00
N PRO A 65 -26.03 20.85 26.77
CA PRO A 65 -26.61 20.70 28.08
C PRO A 65 -28.05 20.17 27.98
N SER A 66 -28.39 19.26 28.88
CA SER A 66 -29.71 18.64 28.96
C SER A 66 -30.52 19.29 30.12
N VAL A 67 -31.82 19.36 29.95
CA VAL A 67 -32.73 19.78 31.01
C VAL A 67 -32.97 18.70 32.08
N ASN A 68 -32.59 17.47 31.81
CA ASN A 68 -32.70 16.37 32.75
C ASN A 68 -31.47 16.33 33.68
N PRO A 69 -31.63 16.51 35.00
CA PRO A 69 -30.51 16.52 35.93
C PRO A 69 -29.78 15.20 36.04
N ASP A 70 -30.44 14.08 35.71
CA ASP A 70 -29.81 12.76 35.70
C ASP A 70 -28.88 12.57 34.51
N TRP A 71 -29.08 13.35 33.43
CA TRP A 71 -28.29 13.34 32.20
C TRP A 71 -27.85 14.75 31.85
N PRO A 72 -26.90 15.32 32.57
CA PRO A 72 -26.64 16.78 32.50
C PRO A 72 -26.11 17.23 31.14
N PHE A 73 -25.47 16.34 30.39
CA PHE A 73 -24.91 16.64 29.08
C PHE A 73 -25.09 15.47 28.12
N ILE A 74 -25.31 15.81 26.85
CA ILE A 74 -25.26 14.85 25.73
C ILE A 74 -24.18 15.35 24.80
N THR A 75 -23.24 14.50 24.46
CA THR A 75 -22.13 14.82 23.53
C THR A 75 -22.24 13.98 22.28
N LEU A 76 -22.18 14.65 21.14
CA LEU A 76 -22.09 14.07 19.81
C LEU A 76 -20.69 14.32 19.29
N GLY A 77 -20.08 13.30 18.69
CA GLY A 77 -18.74 13.40 18.13
C GLY A 77 -18.63 12.78 16.75
N ILE A 78 -17.81 13.41 15.94
CA ILE A 78 -17.31 12.87 14.70
C ILE A 78 -15.79 13.02 14.67
N ALA A 79 -15.10 11.95 14.34
CA ALA A 79 -13.65 11.96 14.17
C ALA A 79 -13.24 11.18 12.93
N HIS A 80 -12.17 11.64 12.29
CA HIS A 80 -11.50 10.93 11.24
C HIS A 80 -10.04 10.70 11.62
N GLN A 81 -9.58 9.46 11.49
CA GLN A 81 -8.20 9.07 11.78
C GLN A 81 -7.60 8.38 10.57
N LYS A 82 -6.39 8.78 10.21
CA LYS A 82 -5.60 8.06 9.23
C LYS A 82 -4.94 6.85 9.89
N GLN A 83 -5.27 5.65 9.43
CA GLN A 83 -4.82 4.38 9.99
C GLN A 83 -3.52 3.90 9.37
N ALA A 84 -3.33 4.15 8.07
CA ALA A 84 -2.13 3.73 7.36
C ALA A 84 -1.81 4.67 6.19
N ILE A 85 -0.54 4.77 5.86
CA ILE A 85 0.01 5.47 4.69
C ILE A 85 0.81 4.44 3.91
N PHE A 86 0.56 4.33 2.61
CA PHE A 86 1.19 3.34 1.73
C PHE A 86 2.21 3.96 0.79
N ASP A 87 2.52 5.25 0.97
CA ASP A 87 3.45 5.98 0.11
C ASP A 87 4.84 5.37 0.21
N GLN A 88 5.30 4.83 -0.91
CA GLN A 88 6.58 4.15 -1.01
C GLN A 88 7.09 4.24 -2.45
N VAL A 89 8.36 4.59 -2.59
CA VAL A 89 9.09 4.52 -3.85
C VAL A 89 10.19 3.47 -3.73
N LEU A 90 10.21 2.53 -4.67
CA LEU A 90 11.23 1.51 -4.77
C LEU A 90 11.89 1.62 -6.14
N VAL A 91 13.20 1.88 -6.13
CA VAL A 91 14.02 1.93 -7.33
C VAL A 91 14.97 0.74 -7.29
N LEU A 92 14.92 -0.08 -8.34
CA LEU A 92 15.85 -1.17 -8.60
C LEU A 92 16.60 -0.84 -9.88
N GLU A 93 17.90 -0.67 -9.76
CA GLU A 93 18.78 -0.41 -10.88
C GLU A 93 20.03 -1.29 -10.75
N ASN A 94 20.30 -2.05 -11.78
CA ASN A 94 21.53 -2.84 -11.86
C ASN A 94 21.90 -3.02 -13.34
N SER A 95 23.13 -2.67 -13.66
CA SER A 95 23.68 -2.73 -15.02
C SER A 95 24.50 -4.00 -15.31
N GLN A 96 24.49 -4.99 -14.40
CA GLN A 96 25.35 -6.17 -14.52
C GLN A 96 24.62 -7.46 -14.16
N LEU A 97 23.39 -7.61 -14.63
CA LEU A 97 22.66 -8.86 -14.48
C LEU A 97 22.85 -9.75 -15.71
N ASN A 98 23.14 -11.02 -15.46
CA ASN A 98 23.22 -12.06 -16.50
C ASN A 98 21.88 -12.78 -16.71
N SER A 99 20.79 -12.18 -16.27
CA SER A 99 19.42 -12.72 -16.42
C SER A 99 18.45 -11.61 -16.79
N SER A 100 17.51 -11.95 -17.67
CA SER A 100 16.46 -11.06 -18.11
C SER A 100 15.09 -11.72 -17.94
N LEU A 101 14.02 -10.92 -18.05
CA LEU A 101 12.66 -11.45 -18.10
C LEU A 101 12.48 -12.37 -19.33
N LEU A 102 13.17 -12.08 -20.42
CA LEU A 102 13.15 -12.95 -21.61
C LEU A 102 13.76 -14.32 -21.33
N GLY A 103 14.81 -14.42 -20.52
CA GLY A 103 15.35 -15.71 -20.11
C GLY A 103 14.35 -16.55 -19.31
N VAL A 104 13.50 -15.92 -18.51
CA VAL A 104 12.38 -16.59 -17.83
C VAL A 104 11.35 -17.08 -18.86
N PHE A 105 10.99 -16.25 -19.84
CA PHE A 105 10.03 -16.62 -20.88
C PHE A 105 10.58 -17.75 -21.79
N GLN A 106 11.87 -17.71 -22.10
CA GLN A 106 12.55 -18.81 -22.80
C GLN A 106 12.43 -20.11 -22.01
N THR A 107 12.80 -20.11 -20.74
CA THR A 107 12.71 -21.30 -19.88
C THR A 107 11.28 -21.83 -19.77
N LEU A 108 10.26 -20.96 -19.79
CA LEU A 108 8.85 -21.37 -19.81
C LEU A 108 8.44 -21.98 -21.16
N ALA A 109 9.00 -21.47 -22.26
CA ALA A 109 8.70 -21.93 -23.61
C ALA A 109 9.37 -23.26 -23.92
N ASP A 110 10.58 -23.48 -23.40
CA ASP A 110 11.37 -24.68 -23.68
C ASP A 110 10.58 -25.95 -23.33
N GLY A 111 10.51 -26.89 -24.28
CA GLY A 111 9.72 -28.12 -24.20
C GLY A 111 8.28 -27.95 -24.72
N THR A 112 7.79 -26.73 -24.98
CA THR A 112 6.47 -26.47 -25.53
C THR A 112 6.54 -26.36 -27.05
N HIS A 113 5.60 -26.95 -27.77
CA HIS A 113 5.57 -26.86 -29.23
C HIS A 113 5.23 -25.45 -29.69
N ASN A 114 5.90 -24.95 -30.72
CA ASN A 114 5.72 -23.59 -31.24
C ASN A 114 4.28 -23.28 -31.67
N ALA A 115 3.52 -24.28 -32.14
CA ALA A 115 2.10 -24.11 -32.46
C ALA A 115 1.25 -23.72 -31.21
N ASP A 116 1.60 -24.24 -30.02
CA ASP A 116 0.88 -23.95 -28.77
C ASP A 116 1.23 -22.56 -28.24
N LEU A 117 2.41 -22.03 -28.61
CA LEU A 117 2.75 -20.61 -28.35
C LEU A 117 2.05 -19.68 -29.34
N ASP A 118 1.94 -20.12 -30.61
CA ASP A 118 1.35 -19.35 -31.70
C ASP A 118 -0.17 -19.21 -31.57
N ASP A 119 -0.86 -20.22 -31.07
CA ASP A 119 -2.30 -20.13 -30.80
C ASP A 119 -2.65 -19.58 -29.40
N GLY A 120 -1.63 -19.32 -28.58
CA GLY A 120 -1.78 -18.80 -27.22
C GLY A 120 -2.36 -19.80 -26.23
N SER A 121 -2.41 -21.10 -26.54
CA SER A 121 -2.89 -22.14 -25.62
C SER A 121 -1.90 -22.40 -24.49
N ALA A 122 -0.58 -22.21 -24.73
CA ALA A 122 0.45 -22.28 -23.72
C ALA A 122 0.97 -20.89 -23.34
N PHE A 123 1.03 -20.60 -22.06
CA PHE A 123 1.61 -19.37 -21.50
C PHE A 123 1.14 -18.06 -22.13
N PRO A 124 -0.19 -17.79 -22.26
CA PRO A 124 -0.77 -16.69 -23.06
C PRO A 124 -0.31 -15.29 -22.64
N TYR A 125 0.07 -15.10 -21.36
CA TYR A 125 0.47 -13.79 -20.81
C TYR A 125 1.99 -13.65 -20.58
N THR A 126 2.79 -14.60 -21.04
CA THR A 126 4.25 -14.63 -20.85
C THR A 126 4.98 -15.06 -22.11
N ALA A 127 5.28 -16.34 -22.26
CA ALA A 127 6.06 -16.85 -23.38
C ALA A 127 5.39 -16.63 -24.75
N SER A 128 4.06 -16.79 -24.87
CA SER A 128 3.35 -16.49 -26.12
C SER A 128 3.42 -15.01 -26.52
N LEU A 129 3.39 -14.09 -25.55
CA LEU A 129 3.58 -12.67 -25.87
C LEU A 129 4.99 -12.38 -26.38
N ALA A 130 5.99 -13.04 -25.82
CA ALA A 130 7.37 -12.91 -26.31
C ALA A 130 7.54 -13.52 -27.70
N TRP A 131 6.86 -14.64 -27.98
CA TRP A 131 6.79 -15.26 -29.30
C TRP A 131 6.16 -14.31 -30.35
N TYR A 132 5.00 -13.76 -30.09
CA TYR A 132 4.35 -12.77 -30.98
C TYR A 132 5.17 -11.49 -31.17
N ALA A 133 5.96 -11.11 -30.19
CA ALA A 133 6.83 -9.94 -30.28
C ALA A 133 8.18 -10.23 -30.96
N TRP A 134 8.40 -11.45 -31.50
CA TRP A 134 9.67 -11.90 -32.11
C TRP A 134 10.87 -11.78 -31.16
N LEU A 135 10.62 -12.03 -29.88
CA LEU A 135 11.64 -12.04 -28.83
C LEU A 135 12.05 -13.46 -28.42
N LEU A 136 11.33 -14.45 -28.95
CA LEU A 136 11.67 -15.88 -28.89
C LEU A 136 11.69 -16.42 -30.30
N ASP A 137 12.79 -17.01 -30.70
CA ASP A 137 12.96 -17.68 -31.97
C ASP A 137 13.24 -19.17 -31.77
N PRO A 138 12.83 -20.06 -32.71
CA PRO A 138 13.22 -21.45 -32.66
C PRO A 138 14.74 -21.59 -32.74
N ASN A 139 15.31 -22.51 -31.96
CA ASN A 139 16.72 -22.85 -32.06
C ASN A 139 16.94 -23.77 -33.26
N GLY A 140 17.35 -23.15 -34.36
CA GLY A 140 17.53 -23.85 -35.64
C GLY A 140 16.21 -24.41 -36.17
N SER A 141 16.12 -25.74 -36.33
CA SER A 141 14.90 -26.42 -36.81
C SER A 141 14.06 -27.05 -35.70
N SER A 142 14.34 -26.70 -34.45
CA SER A 142 13.58 -27.21 -33.30
C SER A 142 12.22 -26.55 -33.20
N ASN A 143 11.20 -27.33 -32.85
CA ASN A 143 9.85 -26.83 -32.59
C ASN A 143 9.57 -26.66 -31.08
N THR A 144 10.55 -26.98 -30.23
CA THR A 144 10.37 -27.00 -28.75
C THR A 144 11.55 -26.42 -27.99
N ASP A 145 12.58 -25.92 -28.69
CA ASP A 145 13.75 -25.30 -28.09
C ASP A 145 13.90 -23.90 -28.68
N TYR A 146 14.10 -22.90 -27.81
CA TYR A 146 14.02 -21.49 -28.16
C TYR A 146 15.30 -20.74 -27.79
N ILE A 147 15.57 -19.70 -28.54
CA ILE A 147 16.64 -18.73 -28.29
C ILE A 147 16.04 -17.33 -28.15
N THR A 148 16.75 -16.49 -27.42
CA THR A 148 16.44 -15.06 -27.31
C THR A 148 17.52 -14.22 -28.01
N PRO A 149 17.22 -13.00 -28.44
CA PRO A 149 18.20 -12.11 -29.05
C PRO A 149 19.32 -11.69 -28.10
N PHE A 150 19.16 -11.94 -26.78
CA PHE A 150 20.17 -11.62 -25.79
C PHE A 150 20.95 -12.86 -25.39
N ASN A 151 22.25 -12.76 -25.52
CA ASN A 151 23.15 -13.84 -25.11
C ASN A 151 23.32 -13.83 -23.58
N THR A 152 23.22 -14.98 -22.93
CA THR A 152 23.37 -15.12 -21.46
C THR A 152 24.73 -14.68 -20.94
N SER A 153 25.71 -14.45 -21.82
CA SER A 153 27.03 -13.90 -21.47
C SER A 153 27.09 -12.36 -21.45
N GLU A 154 26.03 -11.68 -21.90
CA GLU A 154 25.97 -10.22 -21.92
C GLU A 154 25.37 -9.67 -20.63
N SER A 155 25.95 -8.58 -20.13
CA SER A 155 25.39 -7.84 -19.01
C SER A 155 24.17 -7.04 -19.46
N ILE A 156 23.07 -7.20 -18.74
CA ILE A 156 21.82 -6.49 -19.02
C ILE A 156 21.58 -5.45 -17.92
N THR A 157 21.24 -4.24 -18.33
CA THR A 157 20.77 -3.20 -17.39
C THR A 157 19.28 -3.37 -17.14
N VAL A 158 18.92 -3.57 -15.88
CA VAL A 158 17.54 -3.64 -15.45
C VAL A 158 17.22 -2.43 -14.59
N ASN A 159 16.25 -1.63 -15.03
CA ASN A 159 15.69 -0.51 -14.30
C ASN A 159 14.24 -0.82 -13.99
N ARG A 160 13.90 -0.82 -12.70
CA ARG A 160 12.53 -1.00 -12.24
C ARG A 160 12.17 0.08 -11.23
N TRP A 161 11.15 0.82 -11.55
CA TRP A 161 10.55 1.79 -10.66
C TRP A 161 9.18 1.28 -10.20
N ILE A 162 8.99 1.23 -8.91
CA ILE A 162 7.70 0.89 -8.32
C ILE A 162 7.33 2.02 -7.37
N GLU A 163 6.24 2.68 -7.67
CA GLU A 163 5.62 3.69 -6.82
C GLU A 163 4.31 3.12 -6.26
N ARG A 164 4.16 3.23 -4.95
CA ARG A 164 2.91 2.92 -4.27
C ARG A 164 2.46 4.18 -3.57
N SER A 165 1.20 4.53 -3.72
CA SER A 165 0.60 5.68 -3.07
C SER A 165 -0.78 5.31 -2.54
N GLY A 166 -1.19 6.00 -1.50
CA GLY A 166 -2.50 5.85 -0.93
C GLY A 166 -2.51 5.87 0.59
N ASN A 167 -3.68 5.94 1.14
CA ASN A 167 -3.86 5.89 2.57
C ASN A 167 -5.16 5.18 2.93
N MET A 168 -5.24 4.72 4.16
CA MET A 168 -6.44 4.18 4.75
C MET A 168 -6.82 5.06 5.94
N GLY A 169 -8.08 5.47 5.99
CA GLY A 169 -8.63 6.24 7.08
C GLY A 169 -9.94 5.65 7.58
N GLU A 170 -10.26 6.00 8.81
CA GLU A 170 -11.49 5.59 9.49
C GLU A 170 -12.24 6.83 9.96
N THR A 171 -13.52 6.86 9.69
CA THR A 171 -14.43 7.91 10.20
C THR A 171 -15.35 7.29 11.24
N GLN A 172 -15.40 7.91 12.39
CA GLN A 172 -16.13 7.44 13.56
C GLN A 172 -17.20 8.45 13.96
N TYR A 173 -18.35 7.96 14.31
CA TYR A 173 -19.46 8.72 14.88
C TYR A 173 -19.75 8.17 16.26
N SER A 174 -19.88 9.02 17.24
CA SER A 174 -20.13 8.61 18.62
C SER A 174 -21.11 9.55 19.28
N MET A 175 -21.90 8.98 20.18
CA MET A 175 -22.77 9.72 21.08
C MET A 175 -22.58 9.18 22.50
N GLY A 176 -22.47 10.08 23.46
CA GLY A 176 -22.27 9.70 24.86
C GLY A 176 -22.91 10.69 25.82
N SER A 177 -23.16 10.22 27.01
CA SER A 177 -23.64 11.01 28.13
C SER A 177 -23.17 10.39 29.44
N THR A 178 -23.14 11.13 30.51
CA THR A 178 -22.89 10.58 31.87
C THR A 178 -24.18 10.62 32.66
N TYR A 179 -24.46 9.55 33.39
CA TYR A 179 -25.63 9.44 34.27
C TYR A 179 -25.25 9.84 35.69
N LYS A 180 -25.92 10.83 36.28
CA LYS A 180 -25.72 11.31 37.66
C LYS A 180 -24.25 11.56 38.03
N GLU A 181 -23.44 12.03 37.07
CA GLU A 181 -21.99 12.23 37.24
C GLU A 181 -21.19 10.93 37.60
N TRP A 182 -21.81 9.79 37.53
CA TRP A 182 -21.12 8.48 37.65
C TRP A 182 -20.48 8.09 36.31
N LEU A 183 -19.26 7.71 36.36
CA LEU A 183 -18.50 7.12 35.25
C LEU A 183 -18.83 5.64 35.08
#